data_a0137cd7292dfb5aef3106b205bcc38a
#
_entry.id   a0137cd7292dfb5aef3106b205bcc38a
#
_cell.length_a   1.000
_cell.length_b   1.000
_cell.length_c   1.000
_cell.angle_alpha   90.00
_cell.angle_beta   90.00
_cell.angle_gamma   90.00
#
_symmetry.space_group_name_H-M   'P 1'
#
loop_
_entity.id
_entity.type
_entity.pdbx_description
1 polymer ?
#
loop_
_entity_poly.entity_id
_entity_poly.type
_entity_poly.pdbx_seq_one_letter_code
_entity_poly.pdbx_strand_id
1 'polypeptide(L)'
;RRDFDAYADDMLFICENGALVMQRDQRVLIDPIDPSFISGIVTATKSLEGVYPVVCRAGVALIEKTASDEFIRNTRMYYPSVEVVADLTAPGRLPDVCKVAFYDEGDAQTHELPALRAKLEGPLSITLSGEHWVDVMKPGVNKGCAMRGIQQKLGISAAECMAFGDYLNDCELLQAVGESYAMENA
;
A
#
# COMPACT_ATOMS: atom_id res chain seq x y z
N ARG A 1 -5.32 -9.06 -11.12
CA ARG A 1 -4.54 -9.99 -11.97
C ARG A 1 -5.40 -11.15 -12.48
N ARG A 2 -6.15 -11.82 -11.60
CA ARG A 2 -6.98 -12.97 -11.97
C ARG A 2 -7.93 -12.68 -13.15
N ASP A 3 -8.51 -11.47 -13.17
CA ASP A 3 -9.48 -11.04 -14.19
C ASP A 3 -8.81 -10.55 -15.49
N PHE A 4 -7.48 -10.29 -15.45
CA PHE A 4 -6.68 -9.75 -16.55
C PHE A 4 -5.58 -10.71 -17.02
N ASP A 5 -5.67 -11.99 -16.70
CA ASP A 5 -4.60 -12.97 -16.97
C ASP A 5 -4.28 -13.10 -18.47
N ALA A 6 -5.31 -12.96 -19.33
CA ALA A 6 -5.16 -13.00 -20.78
C ALA A 6 -4.34 -11.82 -21.36
N TYR A 7 -4.24 -10.70 -20.61
CA TYR A 7 -3.56 -9.47 -21.02
C TYR A 7 -2.33 -9.17 -20.14
N ALA A 8 -1.98 -10.06 -19.23
CA ALA A 8 -0.97 -9.79 -18.22
C ALA A 8 0.43 -9.50 -18.80
N ASP A 9 0.71 -9.92 -20.03
CA ASP A 9 1.97 -9.60 -20.72
C ASP A 9 2.05 -8.15 -21.17
N ASP A 10 0.90 -7.56 -21.50
CA ASP A 10 0.81 -6.19 -22.02
C ASP A 10 0.45 -5.18 -20.94
N MET A 11 0.27 -5.63 -19.68
CA MET A 11 -0.16 -4.78 -18.57
C MET A 11 0.93 -4.62 -17.51
N LEU A 12 1.04 -3.38 -17.02
CA LEU A 12 1.76 -3.05 -15.79
C LEU A 12 0.76 -2.83 -14.65
N PHE A 13 1.01 -3.46 -13.50
CA PHE A 13 0.16 -3.33 -12.31
C PHE A 13 0.84 -2.42 -11.29
N ILE A 14 0.25 -1.25 -11.05
CA ILE A 14 0.65 -0.37 -9.94
C ILE A 14 -0.01 -0.90 -8.67
N CYS A 15 0.80 -1.45 -7.78
CA CYS A 15 0.38 -2.06 -6.53
C CYS A 15 0.82 -1.21 -5.33
N GLU A 16 0.26 -1.50 -4.15
CA GLU A 16 0.66 -0.90 -2.88
C GLU A 16 0.72 0.64 -2.94
N ASN A 17 -0.34 1.26 -3.47
CA ASN A 17 -0.46 2.71 -3.68
C ASN A 17 0.71 3.36 -4.44
N GLY A 18 1.41 2.60 -5.29
CA GLY A 18 2.53 3.09 -6.09
C GLY A 18 3.92 2.67 -5.61
N ALA A 19 4.03 2.02 -4.45
CA ALA A 19 5.32 1.52 -3.97
C ALA A 19 5.86 0.34 -4.80
N LEU A 20 5.02 -0.32 -5.57
CA LEU A 20 5.37 -1.49 -6.37
C LEU A 20 4.73 -1.43 -7.76
N VAL A 21 5.51 -1.67 -8.80
CA VAL A 21 5.00 -1.91 -10.16
C VAL A 21 5.44 -3.29 -10.61
N MET A 22 4.48 -4.08 -11.05
CA MET A 22 4.68 -5.45 -11.52
C MET A 22 4.27 -5.60 -12.98
N GLN A 23 5.00 -6.45 -13.71
CA GLN A 23 4.58 -7.02 -14.98
C GLN A 23 4.66 -8.55 -14.83
N ARG A 24 3.53 -9.23 -14.88
CA ARG A 24 3.43 -10.64 -14.44
C ARG A 24 4.08 -10.86 -13.06
N ASP A 25 5.12 -11.69 -12.98
CA ASP A 25 5.87 -12.00 -11.76
C ASP A 25 7.17 -11.18 -11.63
N GLN A 26 7.42 -10.26 -12.56
CA GLN A 26 8.62 -9.42 -12.55
C GLN A 26 8.34 -8.09 -11.86
N ARG A 27 9.21 -7.71 -10.93
CA ARG A 27 9.23 -6.39 -10.34
C ARG A 27 9.82 -5.39 -11.33
N VAL A 28 9.03 -4.41 -11.75
CA VAL A 28 9.44 -3.35 -12.70
C VAL A 28 10.01 -2.17 -11.95
N LEU A 29 9.33 -1.75 -10.88
CA LEU A 29 9.74 -0.69 -9.95
C LEU A 29 9.38 -1.12 -8.52
N ILE A 30 10.21 -0.72 -7.56
CA ILE A 30 9.91 -0.86 -6.13
C ILE A 30 10.52 0.32 -5.37
N ASP A 31 9.76 0.89 -4.45
CA ASP A 31 10.19 1.98 -3.58
C ASP A 31 9.78 1.66 -2.12
N PRO A 32 10.57 0.82 -1.43
CA PRO A 32 10.22 0.30 -0.11
C PRO A 32 10.47 1.31 1.01
N ILE A 33 9.85 1.06 2.16
CA ILE A 33 10.18 1.72 3.42
C ILE A 33 11.59 1.29 3.84
N ASP A 34 12.37 2.21 4.41
CA ASP A 34 13.66 1.86 5.02
C ASP A 34 13.42 0.84 6.15
N PRO A 35 14.10 -0.33 6.10
CA PRO A 35 13.91 -1.40 7.09
C PRO A 35 14.08 -0.97 8.55
N SER A 36 14.87 0.07 8.83
CA SER A 36 15.10 0.59 10.19
C SER A 36 13.83 1.13 10.85
N PHE A 37 12.84 1.59 10.07
CA PHE A 37 11.57 2.11 10.61
C PHE A 37 10.53 1.02 10.87
N ILE A 38 10.61 -0.16 10.23
CA ILE A 38 9.53 -1.15 10.22
C ILE A 38 9.14 -1.61 11.63
N SER A 39 10.12 -1.94 12.47
CA SER A 39 9.84 -2.38 13.85
C SER A 39 9.10 -1.29 14.65
N GLY A 40 9.52 -0.03 14.52
CA GLY A 40 8.87 1.12 15.16
C GLY A 40 7.44 1.29 14.66
N ILE A 41 7.22 1.19 13.35
CA ILE A 41 5.90 1.28 12.74
C ILE A 41 4.98 0.18 13.30
N VAL A 42 5.37 -1.08 13.19
CA VAL A 42 4.56 -2.24 13.65
C VAL A 42 4.20 -2.14 15.13
N THR A 43 5.14 -1.64 15.96
CA THR A 43 4.90 -1.54 17.42
C THR A 43 4.10 -0.32 17.84
N ALA A 44 3.91 0.65 16.96
CA ALA A 44 3.21 1.90 17.29
C ALA A 44 1.76 1.68 17.76
N THR A 45 1.09 0.65 17.26
CA THR A 45 -0.31 0.33 17.58
C THR A 45 -0.47 -0.76 18.63
N LYS A 46 0.59 -1.36 19.18
CA LYS A 46 0.50 -2.48 20.15
C LYS A 46 -0.34 -2.18 21.40
N SER A 47 -0.55 -0.91 21.74
CA SER A 47 -1.38 -0.49 22.88
C SER A 47 -2.84 -0.19 22.49
N LEU A 48 -3.18 -0.27 21.21
CA LEU A 48 -4.54 -0.03 20.72
C LEU A 48 -5.26 -1.37 20.59
N GLU A 49 -6.42 -1.48 21.24
CA GLU A 49 -7.28 -2.65 21.13
C GLU A 49 -8.00 -2.63 19.77
N GLY A 50 -8.14 -3.77 19.11
CA GLY A 50 -8.81 -3.89 17.81
C GLY A 50 -8.02 -3.34 16.61
N VAL A 51 -6.72 -3.00 16.78
CA VAL A 51 -5.87 -2.50 15.70
C VAL A 51 -4.79 -3.53 15.36
N TYR A 52 -4.73 -3.92 14.08
CA TYR A 52 -3.85 -4.98 13.60
C TYR A 52 -2.97 -4.52 12.44
N PRO A 53 -1.63 -4.68 12.55
CA PRO A 53 -0.71 -4.37 11.45
C PRO A 53 -0.70 -5.47 10.38
N VAL A 54 -0.59 -5.04 9.12
CA VAL A 54 -0.30 -5.86 7.94
C VAL A 54 0.98 -5.35 7.30
N VAL A 55 2.04 -6.13 7.32
CA VAL A 55 3.29 -5.77 6.63
C VAL A 55 3.20 -6.24 5.17
N CYS A 56 3.07 -5.28 4.25
CA CYS A 56 2.89 -5.53 2.83
C CYS A 56 4.26 -5.55 2.13
N ARG A 57 4.70 -6.72 1.76
CA ARG A 57 5.89 -6.95 0.93
C ARG A 57 5.49 -7.16 -0.52
N ALA A 58 6.45 -7.05 -1.42
CA ALA A 58 6.21 -7.35 -2.82
C ALA A 58 5.65 -8.78 -3.02
N GLY A 59 4.34 -8.89 -3.21
CA GLY A 59 3.63 -10.14 -3.50
C GLY A 59 3.09 -10.91 -2.29
N VAL A 60 3.31 -10.46 -1.04
CA VAL A 60 2.79 -11.13 0.16
C VAL A 60 2.49 -10.14 1.28
N ALA A 61 1.35 -10.29 1.93
CA ALA A 61 1.00 -9.62 3.17
C ALA A 61 1.34 -10.51 4.38
N LEU A 62 2.06 -9.97 5.36
CA LEU A 62 2.39 -10.67 6.60
C LEU A 62 1.48 -10.15 7.71
N ILE A 63 0.89 -11.06 8.49
CA ILE A 63 0.08 -10.77 9.67
C ILE A 63 0.52 -11.60 10.86
N GLU A 64 0.24 -11.14 12.08
CA GLU A 64 0.55 -11.92 13.27
C GLU A 64 -0.52 -12.96 13.60
N LYS A 65 -0.11 -14.07 14.20
CA LYS A 65 -0.98 -15.20 14.61
C LYS A 65 -2.03 -14.79 15.64
N THR A 66 -1.81 -13.70 16.37
CA THR A 66 -2.70 -13.20 17.44
C THR A 66 -3.87 -12.37 16.90
N ALA A 67 -3.96 -12.21 15.59
CA ALA A 67 -5.01 -11.45 14.93
C ALA A 67 -6.40 -12.10 15.07
N SER A 68 -7.46 -11.29 15.10
CA SER A 68 -8.85 -11.78 15.13
C SER A 68 -9.25 -12.49 13.84
N ASP A 69 -10.22 -13.40 13.94
CA ASP A 69 -10.77 -14.08 12.76
C ASP A 69 -11.43 -13.08 11.77
N GLU A 70 -11.99 -12.01 12.27
CA GLU A 70 -12.58 -10.93 11.45
C GLU A 70 -11.50 -10.22 10.65
N PHE A 71 -10.44 -9.78 11.30
CA PHE A 71 -9.31 -9.15 10.63
C PHE A 71 -8.69 -10.08 9.57
N ILE A 72 -8.50 -11.38 9.88
CA ILE A 72 -7.96 -12.35 8.92
C ILE A 72 -8.86 -12.47 7.69
N ARG A 73 -10.19 -12.51 7.87
CA ARG A 73 -11.15 -12.54 6.76
C ARG A 73 -11.06 -11.27 5.90
N ASN A 74 -11.06 -10.10 6.54
CA ASN A 74 -10.97 -8.80 5.86
C ASN A 74 -9.66 -8.67 5.09
N THR A 75 -8.53 -9.02 5.71
CA THR A 75 -7.22 -8.98 5.05
C THR A 75 -7.20 -9.85 3.79
N ARG A 76 -7.77 -11.06 3.84
CA ARG A 76 -7.81 -11.97 2.68
C ARG A 76 -8.69 -11.48 1.52
N MET A 77 -9.60 -10.55 1.74
CA MET A 77 -10.36 -9.93 0.65
C MET A 77 -9.47 -8.99 -0.20
N TYR A 78 -8.51 -8.32 0.44
CA TYR A 78 -7.64 -7.35 -0.23
C TYR A 78 -6.30 -7.94 -0.68
N TYR A 79 -5.80 -8.96 0.02
CA TYR A 79 -4.50 -9.57 -0.23
C TYR A 79 -4.63 -11.03 -0.66
N PRO A 80 -4.29 -11.35 -1.93
CA PRO A 80 -4.41 -12.72 -2.46
C PRO A 80 -3.41 -13.69 -1.83
N SER A 81 -2.30 -13.19 -1.27
CA SER A 81 -1.29 -13.98 -0.56
C SER A 81 -1.07 -13.41 0.82
N VAL A 82 -1.43 -14.19 1.84
CA VAL A 82 -1.28 -13.82 3.26
C VAL A 82 -0.48 -14.91 3.97
N GLU A 83 0.63 -14.51 4.60
CA GLU A 83 1.45 -15.37 5.47
C GLU A 83 1.23 -14.98 6.93
N VAL A 84 0.94 -15.96 7.77
CA VAL A 84 0.79 -15.76 9.22
C VAL A 84 2.13 -16.05 9.90
N VAL A 85 2.65 -15.04 10.60
CA VAL A 85 3.95 -15.12 11.30
C VAL A 85 3.77 -15.00 12.81
N ALA A 86 4.77 -15.44 13.57
CA ALA A 86 4.74 -15.33 15.04
C ALA A 86 5.02 -13.90 15.50
N ASP A 87 5.88 -13.17 14.78
CA ASP A 87 6.33 -11.81 15.13
C ASP A 87 6.69 -11.06 13.83
N LEU A 88 6.00 -9.94 13.59
CA LEU A 88 6.25 -9.07 12.44
C LEU A 88 7.54 -8.26 12.58
N THR A 89 8.09 -8.15 13.77
CA THR A 89 9.35 -7.41 14.04
C THR A 89 10.58 -8.29 13.94
N ALA A 90 10.42 -9.59 13.69
CA ALA A 90 11.54 -10.55 13.67
C ALA A 90 12.60 -10.18 12.61
N PRO A 91 13.90 -10.14 12.96
CA PRO A 91 14.98 -9.80 12.04
C PRO A 91 15.00 -10.68 10.79
N GLY A 92 15.30 -10.08 9.63
CA GLY A 92 15.44 -10.80 8.35
C GLY A 92 14.15 -11.09 7.60
N ARG A 93 12.97 -10.77 8.16
CA ARG A 93 11.68 -10.93 7.47
C ARG A 93 11.22 -9.72 6.68
N LEU A 94 11.95 -8.61 6.73
CA LEU A 94 11.48 -7.29 6.33
C LEU A 94 12.19 -6.64 5.11
N PRO A 95 12.83 -7.36 4.17
CA PRO A 95 13.23 -6.72 2.93
C PRO A 95 12.00 -6.39 2.08
N ASP A 96 12.10 -5.32 1.30
CA ASP A 96 11.11 -4.95 0.29
C ASP A 96 9.69 -4.68 0.86
N VAL A 97 9.59 -4.08 2.06
CA VAL A 97 8.31 -3.65 2.62
C VAL A 97 7.84 -2.40 1.90
N CYS A 98 6.76 -2.53 1.13
CA CYS A 98 6.17 -1.44 0.36
C CYS A 98 5.34 -0.50 1.23
N LYS A 99 4.59 -1.07 2.18
CA LYS A 99 3.79 -0.35 3.17
C LYS A 99 3.55 -1.21 4.41
N VAL A 100 3.21 -0.56 5.51
CA VAL A 100 2.54 -1.19 6.64
C VAL A 100 1.13 -0.63 6.69
N ALA A 101 0.15 -1.48 6.40
CA ALA A 101 -1.26 -1.15 6.55
C ALA A 101 -1.70 -1.54 7.96
N PHE A 102 -2.65 -0.79 8.49
CA PHE A 102 -3.27 -1.09 9.77
C PHE A 102 -4.77 -1.21 9.56
N TYR A 103 -5.36 -2.21 10.17
CA TYR A 103 -6.80 -2.41 10.20
C TYR A 103 -7.32 -2.10 11.61
N ASP A 104 -8.30 -1.21 11.69
CA ASP A 104 -9.01 -0.86 12.92
C ASP A 104 -10.42 -1.47 12.87
N GLU A 105 -10.80 -2.27 13.85
CA GLU A 105 -12.16 -2.83 13.96
C GLU A 105 -13.21 -1.72 14.22
N GLY A 106 -12.78 -0.54 14.67
CA GLY A 106 -13.59 0.65 14.83
C GLY A 106 -13.46 1.63 13.66
N ASP A 107 -13.31 2.92 13.97
CA ASP A 107 -13.12 4.01 13.01
C ASP A 107 -11.65 4.44 13.00
N ALA A 108 -10.95 4.09 11.94
CA ALA A 108 -9.53 4.37 11.79
C ALA A 108 -9.21 5.87 11.80
N GLN A 109 -10.13 6.73 11.34
CA GLN A 109 -9.93 8.18 11.30
C GLN A 109 -9.85 8.79 12.71
N THR A 110 -10.68 8.33 13.63
CA THR A 110 -10.81 8.92 14.98
C THR A 110 -9.99 8.17 16.04
N HIS A 111 -9.69 6.88 15.82
CA HIS A 111 -9.00 6.04 16.80
C HIS A 111 -7.52 5.84 16.43
N GLU A 112 -7.24 5.21 15.32
CA GLU A 112 -5.89 4.76 14.94
C GLU A 112 -5.02 5.88 14.36
N LEU A 113 -5.55 6.64 13.40
CA LEU A 113 -4.78 7.67 12.67
C LEU A 113 -4.15 8.73 13.60
N PRO A 114 -4.86 9.30 14.61
CA PRO A 114 -4.26 10.22 15.56
C PRO A 114 -3.13 9.58 16.37
N ALA A 115 -3.29 8.32 16.77
CA ALA A 115 -2.29 7.60 17.55
C ALA A 115 -1.02 7.31 16.75
N LEU A 116 -1.14 6.90 15.49
CA LEU A 116 0.00 6.71 14.58
C LEU A 116 0.75 8.03 14.36
N ARG A 117 0.03 9.13 14.10
CA ARG A 117 0.65 10.45 13.91
C ARG A 117 1.36 10.98 15.14
N ALA A 118 0.90 10.61 16.35
CA ALA A 118 1.53 11.02 17.58
C ALA A 118 2.79 10.20 17.94
N LYS A 119 2.87 8.95 17.48
CA LYS A 119 3.93 8.01 17.86
C LYS A 119 5.03 7.82 16.81
N LEU A 120 4.67 7.98 15.52
CA LEU A 120 5.62 7.75 14.44
C LEU A 120 6.39 9.02 14.12
N GLU A 121 7.71 8.92 14.21
CA GLU A 121 8.65 9.97 13.86
C GLU A 121 9.42 9.57 12.58
N GLY A 122 9.98 10.57 11.91
CA GLY A 122 10.81 10.38 10.72
C GLY A 122 10.07 10.61 9.40
N PRO A 123 10.74 10.30 8.29
CA PRO A 123 10.21 10.54 6.95
C PRO A 123 9.20 9.44 6.56
N LEU A 124 8.00 9.49 7.12
CA LEU A 124 6.91 8.56 6.85
C LEU A 124 5.68 9.30 6.34
N SER A 125 4.97 8.71 5.40
CA SER A 125 3.64 9.13 4.95
C SER A 125 2.60 8.29 5.67
N ILE A 126 1.63 8.94 6.33
CA ILE A 126 0.55 8.28 7.07
C ILE A 126 -0.77 8.75 6.45
N THR A 127 -1.48 7.84 5.78
CA THR A 127 -2.65 8.16 4.97
C THR A 127 -3.83 7.28 5.34
N LEU A 128 -5.00 7.90 5.57
CA LEU A 128 -6.26 7.17 5.66
C LEU A 128 -6.59 6.59 4.28
N SER A 129 -6.73 5.28 4.18
CA SER A 129 -6.98 4.57 2.92
C SER A 129 -8.35 3.89 2.86
N GLY A 130 -9.16 4.06 3.89
CA GLY A 130 -10.53 3.55 4.00
C GLY A 130 -11.08 3.78 5.40
N GLU A 131 -12.34 3.42 5.64
CA GLU A 131 -13.02 3.55 6.93
C GLU A 131 -12.26 2.85 8.07
N HIS A 132 -11.70 1.68 7.77
CA HIS A 132 -10.99 0.80 8.70
C HIS A 132 -9.48 0.73 8.44
N TRP A 133 -8.90 1.55 7.54
CA TRP A 133 -7.54 1.35 7.09
C TRP A 133 -6.69 2.62 7.12
N VAL A 134 -5.51 2.51 7.69
CA VAL A 134 -4.44 3.51 7.59
C VAL A 134 -3.21 2.86 6.97
N ASP A 135 -2.63 3.51 5.97
CA ASP A 135 -1.39 3.09 5.33
C ASP A 135 -0.22 3.95 5.79
N VAL A 136 0.87 3.31 6.19
CA VAL A 136 2.17 3.96 6.47
C VAL A 136 3.15 3.55 5.38
N MET A 137 3.73 4.54 4.70
CA MET A 137 4.60 4.33 3.54
C MET A 137 5.81 5.28 3.57
N LYS A 138 6.73 5.06 2.65
CA LYS A 138 7.80 6.02 2.35
C LYS A 138 7.18 7.33 1.82
N PRO A 139 7.70 8.51 2.21
CA PRO A 139 7.21 9.81 1.73
C PRO A 139 7.35 9.93 0.21
N GLY A 140 6.36 10.56 -0.41
CA GLY A 140 6.34 10.81 -1.84
C GLY A 140 5.95 9.59 -2.70
N VAL A 141 5.79 8.41 -2.09
CA VAL A 141 5.24 7.25 -2.79
C VAL A 141 3.74 7.43 -2.97
N ASN A 142 3.29 7.43 -4.23
CA ASN A 142 1.89 7.48 -4.64
C ASN A 142 1.73 6.93 -6.06
N LYS A 143 0.51 6.72 -6.51
CA LYS A 143 0.21 6.19 -7.85
C LYS A 143 0.76 7.08 -8.98
N GLY A 144 0.81 8.39 -8.79
CA GLY A 144 1.38 9.33 -9.77
C GLY A 144 2.89 9.23 -9.90
N CYS A 145 3.62 8.99 -8.80
CA CYS A 145 5.06 8.72 -8.85
C CYS A 145 5.35 7.42 -9.59
N ALA A 146 4.58 6.37 -9.34
CA ALA A 146 4.69 5.11 -10.09
C ALA A 146 4.42 5.32 -11.57
N MET A 147 3.38 6.10 -11.94
CA MET A 147 3.06 6.42 -13.33
C MET A 147 4.20 7.16 -14.02
N ARG A 148 4.79 8.18 -13.37
CA ARG A 148 5.97 8.89 -13.91
C ARG A 148 7.17 7.96 -14.10
N GLY A 149 7.38 7.02 -13.17
CA GLY A 149 8.43 5.99 -13.31
C GLY A 149 8.18 5.06 -14.51
N ILE A 150 6.92 4.69 -14.75
CA ILE A 150 6.51 3.91 -15.94
C ILE A 150 6.75 4.71 -17.21
N GLN A 151 6.30 5.97 -17.26
CA GLN A 151 6.51 6.87 -18.39
C GLN A 151 7.99 6.98 -18.76
N GLN A 152 8.84 7.23 -17.78
CA GLN A 152 10.30 7.29 -17.98
C GLN A 152 10.86 5.97 -18.52
N LYS A 153 10.44 4.84 -17.95
CA LYS A 153 10.92 3.52 -18.36
C LYS A 153 10.52 3.14 -19.77
N LEU A 154 9.30 3.51 -20.19
CA LEU A 154 8.76 3.22 -21.51
C LEU A 154 9.10 4.27 -22.56
N GLY A 155 9.65 5.43 -22.14
CA GLY A 155 9.95 6.56 -23.04
C GLY A 155 8.69 7.24 -23.58
N ILE A 156 7.57 7.21 -22.84
CA ILE A 156 6.31 7.87 -23.23
C ILE A 156 6.12 9.15 -22.41
N SER A 157 5.46 10.14 -23.02
CA SER A 157 5.14 11.42 -22.38
C SER A 157 3.81 11.35 -21.63
N ALA A 158 3.58 12.31 -20.74
CA ALA A 158 2.28 12.46 -20.06
C ALA A 158 1.13 12.66 -21.08
N ALA A 159 1.39 13.37 -22.19
CA ALA A 159 0.40 13.65 -23.24
C ALA A 159 -0.07 12.37 -23.98
N GLU A 160 0.69 11.28 -23.92
CA GLU A 160 0.33 9.98 -24.50
C GLU A 160 -0.38 9.07 -23.49
N CYS A 161 -0.69 9.58 -22.29
CA CYS A 161 -1.28 8.82 -21.21
C CYS A 161 -2.64 9.39 -20.81
N MET A 162 -3.55 8.48 -20.48
CA MET A 162 -4.88 8.77 -19.94
C MET A 162 -5.07 8.01 -18.64
N ALA A 163 -5.77 8.61 -17.66
CA ALA A 163 -6.11 7.96 -16.41
C ALA A 163 -7.55 8.21 -15.99
N PHE A 164 -8.09 7.22 -15.26
CA PHE A 164 -9.37 7.28 -14.56
C PHE A 164 -9.13 7.06 -13.07
N GLY A 165 -9.83 7.79 -12.21
CA GLY A 165 -9.70 7.67 -10.76
C GLY A 165 -11.04 7.86 -10.06
N ASP A 166 -11.23 7.22 -8.91
CA ASP A 166 -12.47 7.25 -8.16
C ASP A 166 -12.29 7.62 -6.67
N TYR A 167 -11.04 7.85 -6.24
CA TYR A 167 -10.75 8.20 -4.85
C TYR A 167 -9.57 9.15 -4.70
N LEU A 168 -9.41 9.71 -3.49
CA LEU A 168 -8.36 10.70 -3.19
C LEU A 168 -6.93 10.21 -3.47
N ASN A 169 -6.66 8.92 -3.34
CA ASN A 169 -5.34 8.33 -3.64
C ASN A 169 -5.02 8.24 -5.14
N ASP A 170 -5.97 8.64 -6.00
CA ASP A 170 -5.78 8.75 -7.45
C ASP A 170 -5.42 10.18 -7.90
N CYS A 171 -5.48 11.18 -7.02
CA CYS A 171 -5.23 12.57 -7.40
C CYS A 171 -3.88 12.76 -8.10
N GLU A 172 -2.81 12.19 -7.55
CA GLU A 172 -1.47 12.30 -8.14
C GLU A 172 -1.33 11.49 -9.44
N LEU A 173 -2.10 10.39 -9.60
CA LEU A 173 -2.18 9.66 -10.86
C LEU A 173 -2.84 10.51 -11.94
N LEU A 174 -3.99 11.12 -11.64
CA LEU A 174 -4.70 12.00 -12.56
C LEU A 174 -3.85 13.22 -12.98
N GLN A 175 -3.01 13.74 -12.08
CA GLN A 175 -2.08 14.84 -12.35
C GLN A 175 -0.84 14.41 -13.16
N ALA A 176 -0.54 13.12 -13.24
CA ALA A 176 0.64 12.59 -13.91
C ALA A 176 0.43 12.31 -15.41
N VAL A 177 -0.78 12.50 -15.94
CA VAL A 177 -1.16 12.17 -17.31
C VAL A 177 -1.71 13.38 -18.04
N GLY A 178 -1.74 13.33 -19.39
CA GLY A 178 -2.26 14.39 -20.23
C GLY A 178 -3.79 14.47 -20.25
N GLU A 179 -4.46 13.32 -20.17
CA GLU A 179 -5.91 13.25 -20.08
C GLU A 179 -6.32 12.49 -18.81
N SER A 180 -7.15 13.11 -17.98
CA SER A 180 -7.57 12.53 -16.72
C SER A 180 -9.06 12.72 -16.46
N TYR A 181 -9.68 11.69 -15.89
CA TYR A 181 -11.12 11.64 -15.65
C TYR A 181 -11.39 11.15 -14.22
N ALA A 182 -12.06 12.00 -13.43
CA ALA A 182 -12.64 11.57 -12.17
C ALA A 182 -13.98 10.88 -12.45
N MET A 183 -14.20 9.74 -11.82
CA MET A 183 -15.47 9.02 -11.90
C MET A 183 -16.58 9.81 -11.19
N GLU A 184 -17.84 9.63 -11.59
CA GLU A 184 -18.98 10.36 -11.02
C GLU A 184 -19.13 10.16 -9.50
N ASN A 185 -18.67 9.03 -9.00
CA ASN A 185 -18.69 8.66 -7.57
C ASN A 185 -17.41 9.04 -6.80
N ALA A 186 -16.50 9.81 -7.40
CA ALA A 186 -15.24 10.19 -6.79
C ALA A 186 -15.39 11.24 -5.69
#